data_938bc6d7d93f3f64287b2a302171ce09
#
_entry.id   938bc6d7d93f3f64287b2a302171ce09
#
_cell.length_a   1.000
_cell.length_b   1.000
_cell.length_c   1.000
_cell.angle_alpha   90.00
_cell.angle_beta   90.00
_cell.angle_gamma   90.00
#
_symmetry.space_group_name_H-M   'P 1'
#
loop_
_entity.id
_entity.type
_entity.pdbx_description
1 polymer ?
#
loop_
_entity_poly.entity_id
_entity_poly.type
_entity_poly.pdbx_seq_one_letter_code
_entity_poly.pdbx_strand_id
1 'polypeptide(L)'
;MAARVTEIAENVYQISTFVERANFRFNQFLVLDEQPLLYHTGTNLLFPEVREAVATLLDPSTIRWIGFSHYEADECGALAAWQTLAPEAIAVCGLTSKMVSVDDAAALRPAQALADEETFSTGKYRFRFLRTPHVPHAWDAGHLFEETQGILFCSDLFHQNGDLEPLTNADVVAILVEQV
;
A
#
# COMPACT_ATOMS: atom_id res chain seq x y z
N MET A 1 -0.83 12.35 -15.35
CA MET A 1 -1.01 13.23 -14.16
C MET A 1 0.18 12.96 -13.24
N ALA A 2 0.78 13.96 -12.61
CA ALA A 2 1.90 13.70 -11.71
C ALA A 2 1.36 13.27 -10.33
N ALA A 3 1.92 12.22 -9.74
CA ALA A 3 1.64 11.84 -8.37
C ALA A 3 2.26 12.87 -7.41
N ARG A 4 1.55 13.21 -6.34
CA ARG A 4 2.06 14.03 -5.24
C ARG A 4 2.83 13.13 -4.28
N VAL A 5 4.02 13.55 -3.88
CA VAL A 5 4.86 12.87 -2.88
C VAL A 5 4.89 13.72 -1.62
N THR A 6 4.55 13.12 -0.48
CA THR A 6 4.53 13.80 0.82
C THR A 6 5.14 12.90 1.88
N GLU A 7 6.15 13.37 2.61
CA GLU A 7 6.61 12.68 3.82
C GLU A 7 5.58 12.87 4.94
N ILE A 8 4.99 11.77 5.39
CA ILE A 8 3.91 11.76 6.40
C ILE A 8 4.40 11.36 7.79
N ALA A 9 5.56 10.71 7.85
CA ALA A 9 6.30 10.38 9.07
C ALA A 9 7.75 10.15 8.68
N GLU A 10 8.66 9.98 9.64
CA GLU A 10 10.09 9.80 9.36
C GLU A 10 10.31 8.62 8.39
N ASN A 11 10.85 8.91 7.19
CA ASN A 11 11.07 7.95 6.11
C ASN A 11 9.81 7.21 5.59
N VAL A 12 8.63 7.72 5.87
CA VAL A 12 7.35 7.19 5.37
C VAL A 12 6.73 8.22 4.44
N TYR A 13 6.57 7.87 3.17
CA TYR A 13 6.09 8.76 2.11
C TYR A 13 4.76 8.27 1.57
N GLN A 14 3.77 9.16 1.51
CA GLN A 14 2.56 8.96 0.74
C GLN A 14 2.82 9.39 -0.71
N ILE A 15 2.50 8.52 -1.65
CA ILE A 15 2.47 8.78 -3.09
C ILE A 15 1.01 8.77 -3.49
N SER A 16 0.48 9.92 -3.93
CA SER A 16 -0.95 10.14 -4.08
C SER A 16 -1.29 10.69 -5.46
N THR A 17 -2.13 9.99 -6.21
CA THR A 17 -2.58 10.40 -7.54
C THR A 17 -4.07 10.72 -7.52
N PHE A 18 -4.42 11.98 -7.79
CA PHE A 18 -5.83 12.38 -7.95
C PHE A 18 -6.33 12.01 -9.34
N VAL A 19 -7.41 11.26 -9.40
CA VAL A 19 -8.09 10.89 -10.63
C VAL A 19 -9.41 11.64 -10.73
N GLU A 20 -9.41 12.75 -11.46
CA GLU A 20 -10.54 13.69 -11.56
C GLU A 20 -11.86 13.00 -11.94
N ARG A 21 -11.85 12.10 -12.92
CA ARG A 21 -13.04 11.36 -13.37
C ARG A 21 -13.65 10.46 -12.29
N ALA A 22 -12.84 10.01 -11.34
CA ALA A 22 -13.25 9.17 -10.21
C ALA A 22 -13.55 10.01 -8.96
N ASN A 23 -13.12 11.28 -8.96
CA ASN A 23 -13.22 12.23 -7.85
C ASN A 23 -12.61 11.72 -6.55
N PHE A 24 -11.50 10.95 -6.62
CA PHE A 24 -10.75 10.57 -5.43
C PHE A 24 -9.25 10.33 -5.74
N ARG A 25 -8.46 10.14 -4.68
CA ARG A 25 -7.03 9.87 -4.72
C ARG A 25 -6.76 8.40 -4.50
N PHE A 26 -5.84 7.87 -5.32
CA PHE A 26 -5.20 6.59 -5.08
C PHE A 26 -3.90 6.81 -4.34
N ASN A 27 -3.72 6.12 -3.21
CA ASN A 27 -2.57 6.30 -2.33
C ASN A 27 -1.72 5.03 -2.26
N GLN A 28 -0.43 5.20 -2.45
CA GLN A 28 0.58 4.20 -2.18
C GLN A 28 1.53 4.77 -1.13
N PHE A 29 2.20 3.90 -0.38
CA PHE A 29 3.13 4.32 0.66
C PHE A 29 4.49 3.69 0.43
N LEU A 30 5.54 4.50 0.52
CA LEU A 30 6.92 4.04 0.45
C LEU A 30 7.59 4.26 1.80
N VAL A 31 8.13 3.19 2.37
CA VAL A 31 8.96 3.25 3.56
C VAL A 31 10.42 3.07 3.16
N LEU A 32 11.24 4.10 3.40
CA LEU A 32 12.67 4.07 3.14
C LEU A 32 13.38 3.44 4.34
N ASP A 33 14.06 2.31 4.08
CA ASP A 33 14.83 1.58 5.08
C ASP A 33 15.92 0.76 4.38
N GLU A 34 16.66 -0.07 5.13
CA GLU A 34 17.66 -1.01 4.57
C GLU A 34 17.05 -1.92 3.50
N GLN A 35 15.80 -2.34 3.70
CA GLN A 35 15.00 -3.12 2.77
C GLN A 35 13.69 -2.37 2.46
N PRO A 36 13.66 -1.45 1.48
CA PRO A 36 12.51 -0.59 1.25
C PRO A 36 11.22 -1.36 1.01
N LEU A 37 10.12 -0.86 1.60
CA LEU A 37 8.77 -1.39 1.44
C LEU A 37 7.91 -0.43 0.61
N LEU A 38 7.31 -0.95 -0.45
CA LEU A 38 6.17 -0.32 -1.12
C LEU A 38 4.87 -0.96 -0.62
N TYR A 39 3.98 -0.18 -0.04
CA TYR A 39 2.65 -0.64 0.41
C TYR A 39 1.56 -0.05 -0.48
N HIS A 40 0.76 -0.92 -1.10
CA HIS A 40 -0.08 -0.74 -2.27
C HIS A 40 0.73 -0.45 -3.54
N THR A 41 0.35 -1.07 -4.63
CA THR A 41 1.07 -0.96 -5.90
C THR A 41 0.48 0.08 -6.84
N GLY A 42 -0.77 0.47 -6.59
CA GLY A 42 -1.61 1.16 -7.54
C GLY A 42 -2.12 0.24 -8.66
N THR A 43 -2.99 0.79 -9.49
CA THR A 43 -3.46 0.11 -10.71
C THR A 43 -2.36 0.07 -11.76
N ASN A 44 -2.45 -0.87 -12.71
CA ASN A 44 -1.56 -0.88 -13.88
C ASN A 44 -1.60 0.44 -14.68
N LEU A 45 -2.74 1.11 -14.69
CA LEU A 45 -2.92 2.38 -15.41
C LEU A 45 -2.11 3.52 -14.76
N LEU A 46 -1.97 3.52 -13.44
CA LEU A 46 -1.25 4.54 -12.69
C LEU A 46 0.22 4.18 -12.43
N PHE A 47 0.65 2.95 -12.82
CA PHE A 47 2.01 2.48 -12.58
C PHE A 47 3.10 3.44 -13.08
N PRO A 48 3.03 4.05 -14.28
CA PRO A 48 4.07 4.97 -14.74
C PRO A 48 4.26 6.17 -13.80
N GLU A 49 3.15 6.79 -13.37
CA GLU A 49 3.17 7.97 -12.50
C GLU A 49 3.68 7.63 -11.09
N VAL A 50 3.24 6.48 -10.54
CA VAL A 50 3.69 6.02 -9.22
C VAL A 50 5.17 5.65 -9.26
N ARG A 51 5.63 4.95 -10.30
CA ARG A 51 7.04 4.63 -10.51
C ARG A 51 7.91 5.89 -10.60
N GLU A 52 7.50 6.89 -11.36
CA GLU A 52 8.22 8.16 -11.47
C GLU A 52 8.32 8.87 -10.11
N ALA A 53 7.24 8.87 -9.33
CA ALA A 53 7.23 9.44 -7.99
C ALA A 53 8.18 8.67 -7.05
N VAL A 54 8.14 7.35 -7.04
CA VAL A 54 9.08 6.50 -6.28
C VAL A 54 10.52 6.79 -6.68
N ALA A 55 10.80 6.96 -7.98
CA ALA A 55 12.14 7.25 -8.50
C ALA A 55 12.72 8.59 -8.04
N THR A 56 11.91 9.50 -7.51
CA THR A 56 12.39 10.74 -6.87
C THR A 56 12.99 10.50 -5.48
N LEU A 57 12.67 9.37 -4.85
CA LEU A 57 13.06 9.05 -3.48
C LEU A 57 14.14 7.97 -3.40
N LEU A 58 14.09 6.97 -4.27
CA LEU A 58 15.08 5.88 -4.35
C LEU A 58 15.11 5.29 -5.77
N ASP A 59 16.10 4.44 -6.07
CA ASP A 59 16.05 3.58 -7.26
C ASP A 59 14.95 2.52 -7.08
N PRO A 60 13.88 2.54 -7.89
CA PRO A 60 12.76 1.61 -7.72
C PRO A 60 13.15 0.12 -7.80
N SER A 61 14.30 -0.20 -8.44
CA SER A 61 14.81 -1.57 -8.51
C SER A 61 15.28 -2.11 -7.16
N THR A 62 15.50 -1.23 -6.18
CA THR A 62 15.96 -1.59 -4.83
C THR A 62 14.83 -1.93 -3.87
N ILE A 63 13.56 -1.77 -4.25
CA ILE A 63 12.42 -2.20 -3.44
C ILE A 63 12.58 -3.68 -3.08
N ARG A 64 12.46 -3.99 -1.80
CA ARG A 64 12.63 -5.35 -1.27
C ARG A 64 11.33 -6.00 -0.85
N TRP A 65 10.37 -5.19 -0.40
CA TRP A 65 9.06 -5.66 0.06
C TRP A 65 7.94 -4.94 -0.70
N ILE A 66 6.91 -5.68 -1.09
CA ILE A 66 5.68 -5.13 -1.67
C ILE A 66 4.52 -5.70 -0.87
N GLY A 67 3.83 -4.84 -0.12
CA GLY A 67 2.67 -5.22 0.68
C GLY A 67 1.38 -4.61 0.14
N PHE A 68 0.25 -5.21 0.49
CA PHE A 68 -1.08 -4.67 0.21
C PHE A 68 -2.11 -5.25 1.19
N SER A 69 -3.23 -4.55 1.34
CA SER A 69 -4.25 -4.86 2.33
C SER A 69 -5.16 -6.01 1.93
N HIS A 70 -5.61 -6.02 0.67
CA HIS A 70 -6.52 -7.02 0.08
C HIS A 70 -6.34 -7.09 -1.43
N TYR A 71 -6.97 -8.06 -2.07
CA TYR A 71 -6.87 -8.26 -3.50
C TYR A 71 -7.87 -7.36 -4.24
N GLU A 72 -7.40 -6.18 -4.63
CA GLU A 72 -8.11 -5.25 -5.50
C GLU A 72 -7.13 -4.54 -6.44
N ALA A 73 -7.63 -3.94 -7.52
CA ALA A 73 -6.77 -3.42 -8.58
C ALA A 73 -5.90 -2.24 -8.14
N ASP A 74 -6.37 -1.39 -7.26
CA ASP A 74 -5.62 -0.24 -6.76
C ASP A 74 -4.66 -0.60 -5.61
N GLU A 75 -4.87 -1.71 -4.92
CA GLU A 75 -3.94 -2.25 -3.92
C GLU A 75 -2.82 -3.07 -4.54
N CYS A 76 -3.13 -3.97 -5.47
CA CYS A 76 -2.14 -4.92 -5.99
C CYS A 76 -2.12 -5.09 -7.52
N GLY A 77 -2.88 -4.29 -8.28
CA GLY A 77 -2.99 -4.46 -9.73
C GLY A 77 -1.68 -4.30 -10.50
N ALA A 78 -0.76 -3.45 -10.04
CA ALA A 78 0.55 -3.26 -10.65
C ALA A 78 1.65 -4.17 -10.06
N LEU A 79 1.31 -5.19 -9.25
CA LEU A 79 2.28 -6.06 -8.58
C LEU A 79 3.28 -6.70 -9.55
N ALA A 80 2.81 -7.26 -10.66
CA ALA A 80 3.69 -7.87 -11.67
C ALA A 80 4.66 -6.85 -12.30
N ALA A 81 4.20 -5.62 -12.54
CA ALA A 81 5.05 -4.56 -13.09
C ALA A 81 6.15 -4.15 -12.08
N TRP A 82 5.80 -4.00 -10.81
CA TRP A 82 6.77 -3.75 -9.74
C TRP A 82 7.75 -4.90 -9.57
N GLN A 83 7.30 -6.16 -9.59
CA GLN A 83 8.18 -7.32 -9.52
C GLN A 83 9.08 -7.47 -10.74
N THR A 84 8.68 -6.94 -11.91
CA THR A 84 9.55 -6.87 -13.10
C THR A 84 10.66 -5.84 -12.88
N LEU A 85 10.32 -4.68 -12.33
CA LEU A 85 11.26 -3.59 -12.09
C LEU A 85 12.21 -3.87 -10.92
N ALA A 86 11.70 -4.50 -9.86
CA ALA A 86 12.43 -4.90 -8.65
C ALA A 86 12.48 -6.43 -8.54
N PRO A 87 13.42 -7.10 -9.21
CA PRO A 87 13.45 -8.57 -9.33
C PRO A 87 13.65 -9.29 -7.99
N GLU A 88 14.21 -8.62 -7.00
CA GLU A 88 14.42 -9.14 -5.65
C GLU A 88 13.24 -8.85 -4.69
N ALA A 89 12.21 -8.11 -5.15
CA ALA A 89 11.08 -7.77 -4.31
C ALA A 89 10.21 -8.99 -3.99
N ILE A 90 9.88 -9.14 -2.71
CA ILE A 90 9.00 -10.17 -2.18
C ILE A 90 7.63 -9.54 -1.93
N ALA A 91 6.57 -10.09 -2.53
CA ALA A 91 5.21 -9.72 -2.20
C ALA A 91 4.80 -10.32 -0.85
N VAL A 92 4.16 -9.54 0.03
CA VAL A 92 3.65 -9.98 1.33
C VAL A 92 2.16 -9.67 1.45
N CYS A 93 1.37 -10.64 1.87
CA CYS A 93 -0.08 -10.50 2.04
C CYS A 93 -0.63 -11.57 2.97
N GLY A 94 -1.91 -11.49 3.32
CA GLY A 94 -2.59 -12.54 4.06
C GLY A 94 -2.63 -13.87 3.32
N LEU A 95 -2.72 -14.98 4.06
CA LEU A 95 -2.76 -16.32 3.48
C LEU A 95 -3.92 -16.49 2.48
N THR A 96 -5.07 -15.91 2.77
CA THR A 96 -6.24 -15.98 1.88
C THR A 96 -5.97 -15.30 0.54
N SER A 97 -5.44 -14.06 0.55
CA SER A 97 -5.04 -13.34 -0.67
C SER A 97 -4.06 -14.16 -1.50
N LYS A 98 -3.00 -14.67 -0.85
CA LYS A 98 -1.98 -15.49 -1.52
C LYS A 98 -2.59 -16.67 -2.25
N MET A 99 -3.34 -17.53 -1.53
CA MET A 99 -3.81 -18.82 -2.06
C MET A 99 -4.90 -18.70 -3.11
N VAL A 100 -5.75 -17.69 -3.00
CA VAL A 100 -6.98 -17.60 -3.82
C VAL A 100 -6.79 -16.70 -5.04
N SER A 101 -5.87 -15.74 -4.97
CA SER A 101 -5.79 -14.70 -6.00
C SER A 101 -4.37 -14.36 -6.43
N VAL A 102 -3.49 -14.08 -5.48
CA VAL A 102 -2.22 -13.40 -5.78
C VAL A 102 -1.26 -14.29 -6.56
N ASP A 103 -1.03 -15.50 -6.07
CA ASP A 103 -0.08 -16.44 -6.72
C ASP A 103 -0.56 -16.90 -8.11
N ASP A 104 -1.87 -16.89 -8.36
CA ASP A 104 -2.45 -17.30 -9.65
C ASP A 104 -2.59 -16.14 -10.64
N ALA A 105 -3.04 -14.98 -10.18
CA ALA A 105 -3.52 -13.91 -11.06
C ALA A 105 -2.70 -12.61 -11.06
N ALA A 106 -1.92 -12.33 -10.01
CA ALA A 106 -1.28 -11.02 -9.86
C ALA A 106 0.25 -11.06 -9.80
N ALA A 107 0.83 -12.06 -9.17
CA ALA A 107 2.25 -12.10 -8.90
C ALA A 107 3.04 -12.84 -9.97
N LEU A 108 4.24 -12.34 -10.33
CA LEU A 108 5.20 -13.07 -11.16
C LEU A 108 5.95 -14.16 -10.37
N ARG A 109 6.01 -14.01 -9.05
CA ARG A 109 6.65 -14.93 -8.12
C ARG A 109 5.73 -15.11 -6.91
N PRO A 110 5.70 -16.31 -6.29
CA PRO A 110 4.84 -16.57 -5.14
C PRO A 110 5.04 -15.54 -4.03
N ALA A 111 3.93 -15.04 -3.49
CA ALA A 111 3.94 -14.16 -2.33
C ALA A 111 4.33 -14.91 -1.05
N GLN A 112 4.90 -14.20 -0.08
CA GLN A 112 5.01 -14.68 1.29
C GLN A 112 3.69 -14.42 2.02
N ALA A 113 3.07 -15.47 2.55
CA ALA A 113 1.90 -15.33 3.40
C ALA A 113 2.31 -14.86 4.78
N LEU A 114 1.52 -13.96 5.35
CA LEU A 114 1.62 -13.53 6.75
C LEU A 114 0.43 -14.10 7.53
N ALA A 115 0.71 -14.71 8.68
CA ALA A 115 -0.31 -15.10 9.65
C ALA A 115 -0.79 -13.86 10.42
N ASP A 116 -1.94 -13.99 11.09
CA ASP A 116 -2.42 -12.94 11.99
C ASP A 116 -1.38 -12.67 13.09
N GLU A 117 -1.12 -11.40 13.38
CA GLU A 117 -0.09 -10.94 14.32
C GLU A 117 1.37 -11.26 13.90
N GLU A 118 1.60 -11.85 12.74
CA GLU A 118 2.96 -12.11 12.26
C GLU A 118 3.69 -10.81 11.96
N THR A 119 4.99 -10.79 12.27
CA THR A 119 5.83 -9.61 12.08
C THR A 119 6.99 -9.87 11.13
N PHE A 120 7.37 -8.85 10.37
CA PHE A 120 8.62 -8.80 9.61
C PHE A 120 9.32 -7.46 9.81
N SER A 121 10.60 -7.37 9.44
CA SER A 121 11.40 -6.16 9.56
C SER A 121 11.97 -5.75 8.22
N THR A 122 12.08 -4.45 8.01
CA THR A 122 12.76 -3.85 6.85
C THR A 122 14.16 -3.34 7.17
N GLY A 123 14.57 -3.46 8.43
CA GLY A 123 15.81 -2.95 9.02
C GLY A 123 15.49 -2.26 10.35
N LYS A 124 15.36 -0.93 10.32
CA LYS A 124 14.94 -0.11 11.48
C LYS A 124 13.47 -0.34 11.84
N TYR A 125 12.59 -0.47 10.83
CA TYR A 125 11.14 -0.54 11.02
C TYR A 125 10.66 -1.97 11.12
N ARG A 126 9.64 -2.18 11.99
CA ARG A 126 9.01 -3.47 12.23
C ARG A 126 7.52 -3.38 11.94
N PHE A 127 7.04 -4.30 11.12
CA PHE A 127 5.66 -4.36 10.66
C PHE A 127 4.96 -5.58 11.24
N ARG A 128 3.73 -5.38 11.70
CA ARG A 128 2.81 -6.44 12.14
C ARG A 128 1.63 -6.52 11.20
N PHE A 129 1.32 -7.69 10.70
CA PHE A 129 0.13 -7.93 9.92
C PHE A 129 -1.07 -8.19 10.84
N LEU A 130 -2.16 -7.46 10.64
CA LEU A 130 -3.42 -7.59 11.36
C LEU A 130 -4.46 -8.14 10.41
N ARG A 131 -4.90 -9.37 10.62
CA ARG A 131 -5.95 -9.97 9.80
C ARG A 131 -7.30 -9.37 10.16
N THR A 132 -7.95 -8.68 9.23
CA THR A 132 -9.22 -7.96 9.45
C THR A 132 -10.25 -8.31 8.37
N PRO A 133 -10.72 -9.57 8.27
CA PRO A 133 -11.65 -9.97 7.22
C PRO A 133 -12.87 -9.07 7.19
N HIS A 134 -13.23 -8.57 5.98
CA HIS A 134 -14.32 -7.64 5.73
C HIS A 134 -14.18 -6.24 6.36
N VAL A 135 -12.97 -5.83 6.78
CA VAL A 135 -12.71 -4.48 7.28
C VAL A 135 -11.52 -3.87 6.54
N PRO A 136 -11.74 -2.81 5.75
CA PRO A 136 -13.01 -2.12 5.47
C PRO A 136 -14.00 -2.96 4.65
N HIS A 137 -13.52 -3.79 3.74
CA HIS A 137 -14.26 -4.75 2.93
C HIS A 137 -13.33 -5.90 2.51
N ALA A 138 -13.75 -6.79 1.61
CA ALA A 138 -13.04 -7.95 1.14
C ALA A 138 -12.75 -9.02 2.23
N TRP A 139 -12.96 -10.27 1.90
CA TRP A 139 -12.82 -11.40 2.83
C TRP A 139 -11.37 -11.74 3.20
N ASP A 140 -10.42 -11.30 2.37
CA ASP A 140 -8.99 -11.48 2.52
C ASP A 140 -8.28 -10.29 3.14
N ALA A 141 -9.03 -9.25 3.57
CA ALA A 141 -8.49 -8.00 4.07
C ALA A 141 -7.60 -8.17 5.31
N GLY A 142 -6.56 -7.35 5.36
CA GLY A 142 -5.68 -7.17 6.49
C GLY A 142 -5.01 -5.81 6.45
N HIS A 143 -4.65 -5.31 7.61
CA HIS A 143 -3.91 -4.04 7.75
C HIS A 143 -2.46 -4.31 8.11
N LEU A 144 -1.59 -3.35 7.82
CA LEU A 144 -0.21 -3.38 8.22
C LEU A 144 0.05 -2.30 9.28
N PHE A 145 0.57 -2.70 10.43
CA PHE A 145 0.91 -1.80 11.52
C PHE A 145 2.42 -1.70 11.66
N GLU A 146 2.97 -0.49 11.49
CA GLU A 146 4.37 -0.20 11.75
C GLU A 146 4.54 0.14 13.24
N GLU A 147 5.27 -0.70 13.97
CA GLU A 147 5.34 -0.69 15.43
C GLU A 147 6.29 0.38 16.00
N THR A 148 7.27 0.84 15.21
CA THR A 148 8.35 1.74 15.68
C THR A 148 7.84 3.16 15.88
N GLN A 149 6.99 3.64 14.96
CA GLN A 149 6.39 4.98 15.00
C GLN A 149 4.88 4.94 15.33
N GLY A 150 4.27 3.75 15.36
CA GLY A 150 2.85 3.57 15.64
C GLY A 150 1.94 3.95 14.47
N ILE A 151 2.29 3.54 13.24
CA ILE A 151 1.57 3.90 12.01
C ILE A 151 0.71 2.72 11.56
N LEU A 152 -0.59 2.94 11.40
CA LEU A 152 -1.50 1.99 10.79
C LEU A 152 -1.74 2.34 9.32
N PHE A 153 -1.38 1.41 8.42
CA PHE A 153 -1.78 1.45 7.03
C PHE A 153 -3.16 0.80 6.90
N CYS A 154 -4.19 1.65 6.90
CA CYS A 154 -5.58 1.22 7.10
C CYS A 154 -6.39 1.08 5.81
N SER A 155 -5.74 1.11 4.63
CA SER A 155 -6.41 0.91 3.33
C SER A 155 -7.60 1.87 3.18
N ASP A 156 -8.75 1.35 2.75
CA ASP A 156 -9.96 2.12 2.46
C ASP A 156 -10.80 2.46 3.69
N LEU A 157 -10.33 2.10 4.91
CA LEU A 157 -11.12 2.28 6.12
C LEU A 157 -11.60 3.73 6.34
N PHE A 158 -10.81 4.69 5.88
CA PHE A 158 -11.14 6.12 5.97
C PHE A 158 -11.20 6.77 4.58
N HIS A 159 -11.71 6.03 3.60
CA HIS A 159 -11.87 6.53 2.23
C HIS A 159 -12.72 7.80 2.18
N GLN A 160 -12.28 8.78 1.42
CA GLN A 160 -12.97 10.06 1.22
C GLN A 160 -12.84 10.48 -0.24
N ASN A 161 -13.93 11.08 -0.77
CA ASN A 161 -13.96 11.66 -2.11
C ASN A 161 -13.26 13.04 -2.16
N GLY A 162 -12.78 13.42 -3.34
CA GLY A 162 -12.20 14.73 -3.60
C GLY A 162 -10.68 14.77 -3.66
N ASP A 163 -10.17 15.96 -3.97
CA ASP A 163 -8.73 16.27 -3.98
C ASP A 163 -8.28 16.75 -2.59
N LEU A 164 -8.05 15.82 -1.70
CA LEU A 164 -7.80 16.09 -0.29
C LEU A 164 -6.31 16.36 0.00
N GLU A 165 -6.06 17.09 1.09
CA GLU A 165 -4.71 17.25 1.62
C GLU A 165 -4.17 15.95 2.24
N PRO A 166 -2.85 15.71 2.17
CA PRO A 166 -2.24 14.46 2.62
C PRO A 166 -2.27 14.28 4.14
N LEU A 167 -2.37 15.36 4.88
CA LEU A 167 -2.36 15.37 6.35
C LEU A 167 -3.57 16.16 6.87
N THR A 168 -4.21 15.63 7.89
CA THR A 168 -5.30 16.31 8.59
C THR A 168 -5.29 15.98 10.08
N ASN A 169 -5.72 16.94 10.91
CA ASN A 169 -6.05 16.74 12.33
C ASN A 169 -7.57 16.75 12.56
N ALA A 170 -8.36 16.75 11.47
CA ALA A 170 -9.82 16.70 11.58
C ALA A 170 -10.30 15.32 12.06
N ASP A 171 -11.50 15.26 12.60
CA ASP A 171 -12.18 14.01 12.92
C ASP A 171 -12.66 13.35 11.60
N VAL A 172 -11.83 12.45 11.07
CA VAL A 172 -12.13 11.75 9.82
C VAL A 172 -13.36 10.84 9.93
N VAL A 173 -13.67 10.35 11.12
CA VAL A 173 -14.86 9.51 11.35
C VAL A 173 -16.12 10.35 11.20
N ALA A 174 -16.16 11.54 11.78
CA ALA A 174 -17.29 12.46 11.63
C ALA A 174 -17.51 12.83 10.15
N ILE A 175 -16.42 13.11 9.41
CA ILE A 175 -16.51 13.45 7.98
C ILE A 175 -17.08 12.29 7.16
N LEU A 176 -16.73 11.05 7.45
CA LEU A 176 -17.24 9.87 6.74
C LEU A 176 -18.74 9.66 6.97
N VAL A 177 -19.21 9.85 8.20
CA VAL A 177 -20.65 9.70 8.53
C VAL A 177 -21.51 10.72 7.77
N GLU A 178 -20.98 11.88 7.43
CA GLU A 178 -21.69 12.90 6.64
C GLU A 178 -21.72 12.58 5.13
N GLN A 179 -20.87 11.65 4.64
CA GLN A 179 -20.80 11.28 3.21
C GLN A 179 -21.63 10.04 2.85
N VAL A 180 -22.21 9.36 3.82
CA VAL A 180 -23.11 8.22 3.66
C VAL A 180 -24.57 8.69 3.65
#